data_5e7cdbd630714298a557f5dc91864e1d
#
_entry.id   5e7cdbd630714298a557f5dc91864e1d
#
_cell.length_a   1.000
_cell.length_b   1.000
_cell.length_c   1.000
_cell.angle_alpha   90.00
_cell.angle_beta   90.00
_cell.angle_gamma   90.00
#
_symmetry.space_group_name_H-M   'P 1'
#
loop_
_entity.id
_entity.type
_entity.pdbx_description
1 polymer ?
#
loop_
_entity_poly.entity_id
_entity_poly.type
_entity_poly.pdbx_seq_one_letter_code
_entity_poly.pdbx_strand_id
1 'polypeptide(L)'
;TFISSFANFDGAQYLTLVREGYNTYTQAYFPLYFLLVKAVALLFPTPGAIRAHNDMLSAVLVSNVFFVLGLFLFKKYLLSFRAEGERSSDRRERKTLSLDFSVASLLRNDSVAWAIMFLLLFPTSFFFGAVYTEGLFFFLCIGSLYFLKKKNYWLAGLFAALSSATRLMGIFLIIPFFLSQISKVKSQKLKSKIKSLKMFSFVLSPLIGFGVYCLYLWKTVGDPLFFFRVQPVFGANRSTNLILLPQVYFRYLKIFFTANWNFQYFVSLIEFFIFTFVFIVLILDLLKIVKFSENWKLKIGNYERLSLSMFSFINLLLPTLTGTFSSIPRYALMSISLFLFLGEMKNKYVKMGIAVLFFLLHVVLLGFFIQGYFVG
;
A
#
# COMPACT_ATOMS: atom_id res chain seq x y z
N THR A 1 -27.85 -1.84 -9.39
CA THR A 1 -27.29 -3.20 -9.58
C THR A 1 -26.26 -3.48 -8.50
N PHE A 2 -26.07 -4.74 -8.11
CA PHE A 2 -25.05 -5.14 -7.11
C PHE A 2 -23.65 -4.59 -7.45
N ILE A 3 -23.27 -4.59 -8.73
CA ILE A 3 -21.96 -4.08 -9.18
C ILE A 3 -21.82 -2.57 -8.91
N SER A 4 -22.91 -1.79 -9.00
CA SER A 4 -22.86 -0.34 -8.75
C SER A 4 -22.48 0.03 -7.31
N SER A 5 -22.71 -0.87 -6.35
CA SER A 5 -22.31 -0.66 -4.95
C SER A 5 -20.78 -0.66 -4.76
N PHE A 6 -20.02 -1.24 -5.69
CA PHE A 6 -18.56 -1.17 -5.66
C PHE A 6 -17.99 0.16 -6.17
N ALA A 7 -18.84 1.05 -6.67
CA ALA A 7 -18.48 2.40 -7.10
C ALA A 7 -18.95 3.50 -6.11
N ASN A 8 -19.23 3.15 -4.86
CA ASN A 8 -19.62 4.12 -3.84
C ASN A 8 -18.47 5.09 -3.51
N PHE A 9 -18.78 6.30 -3.06
CA PHE A 9 -17.86 7.35 -2.58
C PHE A 9 -16.81 7.76 -3.63
N ASP A 10 -15.52 7.54 -3.35
CA ASP A 10 -14.43 7.85 -4.30
C ASP A 10 -14.62 7.14 -5.64
N GLY A 11 -15.25 5.96 -5.65
CA GLY A 11 -15.56 5.22 -6.86
C GLY A 11 -16.44 6.01 -7.84
N ALA A 12 -17.44 6.73 -7.33
CA ALA A 12 -18.28 7.61 -8.15
C ALA A 12 -17.46 8.76 -8.75
N GLN A 13 -16.54 9.33 -7.98
CA GLN A 13 -15.64 10.39 -8.46
C GLN A 13 -14.71 9.88 -9.58
N TYR A 14 -14.17 8.65 -9.44
CA TYR A 14 -13.37 8.03 -10.50
C TYR A 14 -14.19 7.82 -11.78
N LEU A 15 -15.45 7.38 -11.68
CA LEU A 15 -16.32 7.24 -12.86
C LEU A 15 -16.64 8.58 -13.52
N THR A 16 -16.83 9.65 -12.75
CA THR A 16 -16.96 11.00 -13.28
C THR A 16 -15.71 11.43 -14.02
N LEU A 17 -14.53 11.19 -13.45
CA LEU A 17 -13.24 11.48 -14.11
C LEU A 17 -13.04 10.70 -15.41
N VAL A 18 -13.50 9.45 -15.51
CA VAL A 18 -13.45 8.66 -16.74
C VAL A 18 -14.28 9.29 -17.84
N ARG A 19 -15.47 9.83 -17.53
CA ARG A 19 -16.41 10.40 -18.48
C ARG A 19 -16.05 11.82 -18.90
N GLU A 20 -15.81 12.67 -17.92
CA GLU A 20 -15.75 14.12 -18.07
C GLU A 20 -14.32 14.66 -17.98
N GLY A 21 -13.39 13.89 -17.38
CA GLY A 21 -12.06 14.38 -17.05
C GLY A 21 -12.07 15.18 -15.75
N TYR A 22 -11.04 16.01 -15.55
CA TYR A 22 -10.92 16.83 -14.36
C TYR A 22 -11.93 17.98 -14.35
N ASN A 23 -12.73 18.02 -13.27
CA ASN A 23 -13.63 19.10 -12.92
C ASN A 23 -13.14 19.83 -11.66
N THR A 24 -13.89 20.82 -11.17
CA THR A 24 -13.56 21.57 -9.95
C THR A 24 -13.34 20.61 -8.78
N TYR A 25 -12.16 20.69 -8.15
CA TYR A 25 -11.70 19.90 -6.99
C TYR A 25 -11.36 18.42 -7.23
N THR A 26 -11.73 17.81 -8.36
CA THR A 26 -11.41 16.40 -8.65
C THR A 26 -9.90 16.15 -8.85
N GLN A 27 -9.09 17.20 -8.87
CA GLN A 27 -7.63 17.14 -8.89
C GLN A 27 -7.00 16.52 -7.63
N ALA A 28 -7.79 16.24 -6.58
CA ALA A 28 -7.35 15.39 -5.46
C ALA A 28 -7.02 13.95 -5.90
N TYR A 29 -7.62 13.50 -7.01
CA TYR A 29 -7.45 12.14 -7.56
C TYR A 29 -6.34 12.11 -8.60
N PHE A 30 -5.38 11.22 -8.43
CA PHE A 30 -4.22 11.07 -9.32
C PHE A 30 -4.61 10.41 -10.65
N PRO A 31 -3.93 10.75 -11.78
CA PRO A 31 -4.46 10.50 -13.12
C PRO A 31 -4.42 9.05 -13.60
N LEU A 32 -3.45 8.23 -13.16
CA LEU A 32 -3.16 6.97 -13.85
C LEU A 32 -4.35 5.99 -13.83
N TYR A 33 -5.06 5.89 -12.71
CA TYR A 33 -6.15 4.92 -12.57
C TYR A 33 -7.30 5.21 -13.53
N PHE A 34 -7.85 6.42 -13.50
CA PHE A 34 -9.00 6.75 -14.37
C PHE A 34 -8.61 6.79 -15.85
N LEU A 35 -7.36 7.15 -16.20
CA LEU A 35 -6.88 7.08 -17.57
C LEU A 35 -6.81 5.64 -18.08
N LEU A 36 -6.36 4.69 -17.24
CA LEU A 36 -6.38 3.26 -17.57
C LEU A 36 -7.80 2.74 -17.73
N VAL A 37 -8.71 3.10 -16.82
CA VAL A 37 -10.12 2.72 -16.92
C VAL A 37 -10.72 3.26 -18.22
N LYS A 38 -10.45 4.54 -18.54
CA LYS A 38 -10.90 5.16 -19.80
C LYS A 38 -10.35 4.43 -21.01
N ALA A 39 -9.08 4.06 -21.00
CA ALA A 39 -8.46 3.30 -22.10
C ALA A 39 -9.12 1.93 -22.30
N VAL A 40 -9.43 1.21 -21.19
CA VAL A 40 -10.13 -0.08 -21.25
C VAL A 40 -11.58 0.10 -21.73
N ALA A 41 -12.29 1.13 -21.25
CA ALA A 41 -13.67 1.41 -21.68
C ALA A 41 -13.76 1.72 -23.19
N LEU A 42 -12.73 2.34 -23.77
CA LEU A 42 -12.66 2.61 -25.22
C LEU A 42 -12.48 1.37 -26.08
N LEU A 43 -11.98 0.25 -25.49
CA LEU A 43 -11.89 -1.04 -26.23
C LEU A 43 -13.27 -1.67 -26.44
N PHE A 44 -14.28 -1.27 -25.64
CA PHE A 44 -15.66 -1.77 -25.70
C PHE A 44 -16.63 -0.62 -25.89
N PRO A 45 -16.61 0.09 -27.01
CA PRO A 45 -17.44 1.28 -27.21
C PRO A 45 -18.92 0.90 -27.22
N THR A 46 -19.67 1.50 -26.30
CA THR A 46 -21.11 1.33 -26.18
C THR A 46 -21.84 2.68 -26.25
N PRO A 47 -22.89 2.86 -27.05
CA PRO A 47 -23.60 4.11 -27.16
C PRO A 47 -24.59 4.36 -26.00
N GLY A 48 -24.83 5.61 -25.68
CA GLY A 48 -25.93 6.05 -24.81
C GLY A 48 -25.83 5.63 -23.36
N ALA A 49 -26.95 5.24 -22.76
CA ALA A 49 -27.07 4.87 -21.34
C ALA A 49 -26.23 3.65 -20.94
N ILE A 50 -25.89 2.78 -21.88
CA ILE A 50 -25.05 1.60 -21.66
C ILE A 50 -23.59 2.00 -21.36
N ARG A 51 -23.13 3.18 -21.80
CA ARG A 51 -21.78 3.69 -21.56
C ARG A 51 -21.44 3.77 -20.06
N ALA A 52 -22.39 4.24 -19.25
CA ALA A 52 -22.18 4.34 -17.80
C ALA A 52 -21.92 2.97 -17.15
N HIS A 53 -22.57 1.93 -17.63
CA HIS A 53 -22.38 0.56 -17.17
C HIS A 53 -21.03 0.00 -17.62
N ASN A 54 -20.63 0.28 -18.86
CA ASN A 54 -19.35 -0.11 -19.42
C ASN A 54 -18.16 0.53 -18.68
N ASP A 55 -18.24 1.84 -18.38
CA ASP A 55 -17.20 2.53 -17.60
C ASP A 55 -17.01 1.86 -16.22
N MET A 56 -18.12 1.50 -15.55
CA MET A 56 -18.10 0.84 -14.26
C MET A 56 -17.51 -0.58 -14.34
N LEU A 57 -17.92 -1.38 -15.35
CA LEU A 57 -17.36 -2.72 -15.56
C LEU A 57 -15.87 -2.64 -15.88
N SER A 58 -15.46 -1.67 -16.70
CA SER A 58 -14.05 -1.44 -17.02
C SER A 58 -13.24 -1.08 -15.78
N ALA A 59 -13.80 -0.26 -14.88
CA ALA A 59 -13.15 0.12 -13.63
C ALA A 59 -12.99 -1.07 -12.68
N VAL A 60 -14.04 -1.88 -12.50
CA VAL A 60 -13.98 -3.12 -11.71
C VAL A 60 -12.97 -4.10 -12.31
N LEU A 61 -12.97 -4.25 -13.64
CA LEU A 61 -12.03 -5.13 -14.34
C LEU A 61 -10.58 -4.68 -14.10
N VAL A 62 -10.28 -3.39 -14.28
CA VAL A 62 -8.94 -2.82 -14.04
C VAL A 62 -8.50 -3.09 -12.61
N SER A 63 -9.33 -2.78 -11.60
CA SER A 63 -9.00 -3.00 -10.19
C SER A 63 -8.68 -4.47 -9.90
N ASN A 64 -9.55 -5.38 -10.33
CA ASN A 64 -9.41 -6.82 -10.04
C ASN A 64 -8.24 -7.47 -10.79
N VAL A 65 -8.06 -7.16 -12.09
CA VAL A 65 -6.94 -7.71 -12.88
C VAL A 65 -5.60 -7.28 -12.26
N PHE A 66 -5.43 -5.99 -11.96
CA PHE A 66 -4.19 -5.53 -11.35
C PHE A 66 -3.99 -6.04 -9.94
N PHE A 67 -5.07 -6.23 -9.16
CA PHE A 67 -4.96 -6.86 -7.85
C PHE A 67 -4.47 -8.30 -7.94
N VAL A 68 -5.06 -9.11 -8.83
CA VAL A 68 -4.63 -10.51 -9.04
C VAL A 68 -3.17 -10.60 -9.51
N LEU A 69 -2.77 -9.74 -10.46
CA LEU A 69 -1.37 -9.64 -10.89
C LEU A 69 -0.46 -9.21 -9.72
N GLY A 70 -0.94 -8.28 -8.88
CA GLY A 70 -0.27 -7.85 -7.66
C GLY A 70 -0.06 -8.99 -6.67
N LEU A 71 -1.07 -9.81 -6.42
CA LEU A 71 -0.97 -11.00 -5.56
C LEU A 71 0.06 -12.00 -6.09
N PHE A 72 0.11 -12.19 -7.41
CA PHE A 72 1.08 -13.07 -8.04
C PHE A 72 2.52 -12.57 -7.84
N LEU A 73 2.74 -11.27 -8.04
CA LEU A 73 4.03 -10.63 -7.76
C LEU A 73 4.35 -10.64 -6.27
N PHE A 74 3.35 -10.44 -5.41
CA PHE A 74 3.52 -10.46 -3.95
C PHE A 74 4.00 -11.82 -3.47
N LYS A 75 3.36 -12.91 -3.93
CA LYS A 75 3.86 -14.27 -3.65
C LYS A 75 5.31 -14.45 -4.08
N LYS A 76 5.67 -14.04 -5.32
CA LYS A 76 7.06 -14.12 -5.82
C LYS A 76 8.02 -13.26 -5.00
N TYR A 77 7.60 -12.08 -4.60
CA TYR A 77 8.37 -11.16 -3.77
C TYR A 77 8.65 -11.78 -2.38
N LEU A 78 7.62 -12.30 -1.71
CA LEU A 78 7.74 -12.97 -0.42
C LEU A 78 8.67 -14.20 -0.48
N LEU A 79 8.52 -15.02 -1.50
CA LEU A 79 9.43 -16.17 -1.72
C LEU A 79 10.89 -15.73 -1.97
N SER A 80 11.11 -14.57 -2.56
CA SER A 80 12.46 -14.06 -2.84
C SER A 80 13.19 -13.54 -1.59
N PHE A 81 12.50 -13.01 -0.58
CA PHE A 81 13.10 -12.63 0.71
C PHE A 81 13.84 -13.79 1.38
N ARG A 82 13.44 -14.94 1.08
CA ARG A 82 13.78 -16.19 1.65
C ARG A 82 15.02 -16.84 1.11
N ALA A 83 15.18 -16.80 -0.23
CA ALA A 83 16.33 -17.39 -0.90
C ALA A 83 17.67 -16.75 -0.47
N GLU A 84 17.66 -15.53 0.09
CA GLU A 84 18.86 -14.85 0.58
C GLU A 84 19.20 -15.20 2.03
N GLY A 85 18.22 -15.43 2.88
CA GLY A 85 18.44 -15.92 4.25
C GLY A 85 19.16 -17.27 4.26
N GLU A 86 18.84 -18.15 3.31
CA GLU A 86 19.45 -19.47 3.16
C GLU A 86 20.88 -19.43 2.66
N ARG A 87 21.17 -18.57 1.69
CA ARG A 87 22.54 -18.43 1.18
C ARG A 87 23.52 -17.90 2.24
N SER A 88 23.01 -17.24 3.28
CA SER A 88 23.84 -16.73 4.38
C SER A 88 24.06 -17.75 5.50
N SER A 89 23.11 -18.66 5.75
CA SER A 89 23.23 -19.74 6.76
C SER A 89 23.97 -20.97 6.22
N ASP A 90 23.82 -21.26 4.94
CA ASP A 90 24.31 -22.49 4.29
C ASP A 90 25.85 -22.57 4.14
N ARG A 91 26.59 -21.49 4.38
CA ARG A 91 28.06 -21.53 4.39
C ARG A 91 28.68 -22.10 5.68
N ARG A 92 27.93 -22.22 6.77
CA ARG A 92 28.44 -22.71 8.06
C ARG A 92 27.95 -24.10 8.47
N GLU A 93 26.82 -24.59 7.90
CA GLU A 93 26.11 -25.76 8.46
C GLU A 93 25.87 -26.93 7.48
N ARG A 94 26.60 -27.05 6.38
CA ARG A 94 26.36 -28.11 5.36
C ARG A 94 26.52 -29.54 5.81
N LYS A 95 26.82 -29.83 7.08
CA LYS A 95 27.21 -31.19 7.49
C LYS A 95 26.19 -32.00 8.28
N THR A 96 25.05 -31.46 8.69
CA THR A 96 24.15 -32.20 9.62
C THR A 96 22.63 -32.15 9.33
N LEU A 97 22.15 -31.53 8.25
CA LEU A 97 20.70 -31.19 8.16
C LEU A 97 19.98 -31.55 6.85
N SER A 98 19.90 -32.83 6.49
CA SER A 98 19.01 -33.25 5.37
C SER A 98 17.52 -33.39 5.78
N LEU A 99 17.21 -33.59 7.05
CA LEU A 99 15.84 -33.73 7.57
C LEU A 99 15.18 -32.38 7.92
N ASP A 100 15.91 -31.39 8.42
CA ASP A 100 15.41 -30.06 8.74
C ASP A 100 15.02 -29.23 7.50
N PHE A 101 15.57 -29.54 6.35
CA PHE A 101 15.31 -28.79 5.11
C PHE A 101 13.86 -28.94 4.64
N SER A 102 13.24 -30.12 4.78
CA SER A 102 11.85 -30.33 4.36
C SER A 102 10.84 -29.65 5.30
N VAL A 103 11.07 -29.74 6.61
CA VAL A 103 10.22 -29.11 7.64
C VAL A 103 10.36 -27.58 7.58
N ALA A 104 11.58 -27.07 7.47
CA ALA A 104 11.81 -25.64 7.28
C ALA A 104 11.17 -25.12 5.98
N SER A 105 11.15 -25.89 4.90
CA SER A 105 10.48 -25.52 3.65
C SER A 105 8.95 -25.50 3.77
N LEU A 106 8.36 -26.42 4.51
CA LEU A 106 6.92 -26.48 4.79
C LEU A 106 6.45 -25.31 5.68
N LEU A 107 7.10 -25.09 6.82
CA LEU A 107 6.81 -23.96 7.72
C LEU A 107 6.94 -22.61 7.02
N ARG A 108 7.64 -22.55 6.02
CA ARG A 108 8.05 -21.46 5.18
C ARG A 108 7.02 -21.13 4.11
N ASN A 109 6.45 -22.10 3.41
CA ASN A 109 5.29 -21.94 2.55
C ASN A 109 4.06 -21.53 3.38
N ASP A 110 3.99 -21.99 4.62
CA ASP A 110 2.95 -21.61 5.56
C ASP A 110 3.00 -20.09 5.89
N SER A 111 4.17 -19.51 6.21
CA SER A 111 4.25 -18.07 6.51
C SER A 111 3.88 -17.17 5.33
N VAL A 112 4.21 -17.58 4.09
CA VAL A 112 3.80 -16.86 2.88
C VAL A 112 2.31 -16.99 2.64
N ALA A 113 1.74 -18.18 2.82
CA ALA A 113 0.31 -18.40 2.72
C ALA A 113 -0.47 -17.58 3.75
N TRP A 114 -0.01 -17.55 5.01
CA TRP A 114 -0.60 -16.72 6.06
C TRP A 114 -0.51 -15.23 5.77
N ALA A 115 0.62 -14.74 5.23
CA ALA A 115 0.75 -13.33 4.86
C ALA A 115 -0.26 -12.93 3.78
N ILE A 116 -0.43 -13.78 2.75
CA ILE A 116 -1.44 -13.56 1.70
C ILE A 116 -2.86 -13.65 2.29
N MET A 117 -3.12 -14.63 3.15
CA MET A 117 -4.41 -14.79 3.80
C MET A 117 -4.77 -13.56 4.66
N PHE A 118 -3.84 -13.05 5.47
CA PHE A 118 -4.07 -11.83 6.24
C PHE A 118 -4.33 -10.61 5.37
N LEU A 119 -3.66 -10.48 4.21
CA LEU A 119 -3.94 -9.43 3.24
C LEU A 119 -5.38 -9.54 2.68
N LEU A 120 -5.80 -10.76 2.33
CA LEU A 120 -7.14 -11.01 1.75
C LEU A 120 -8.26 -10.85 2.78
N LEU A 121 -8.02 -11.25 4.05
CA LEU A 121 -8.99 -11.17 5.13
C LEU A 121 -8.97 -9.82 5.86
N PHE A 122 -8.02 -8.93 5.54
CA PHE A 122 -7.95 -7.63 6.20
C PHE A 122 -9.28 -6.89 6.11
N PRO A 123 -9.75 -6.19 7.15
CA PRO A 123 -11.10 -5.64 7.24
C PRO A 123 -11.55 -4.82 6.03
N THR A 124 -10.63 -4.17 5.34
CA THR A 124 -10.92 -3.30 4.19
C THR A 124 -10.39 -3.81 2.85
N SER A 125 -9.99 -5.09 2.77
CA SER A 125 -9.39 -5.63 1.54
C SER A 125 -10.34 -5.66 0.33
N PHE A 126 -11.65 -5.53 0.53
CA PHE A 126 -12.62 -5.37 -0.56
C PHE A 126 -12.35 -4.15 -1.45
N PHE A 127 -11.65 -3.12 -0.94
CA PHE A 127 -11.23 -1.97 -1.76
C PHE A 127 -10.28 -2.36 -2.90
N PHE A 128 -9.58 -3.48 -2.82
CA PHE A 128 -8.78 -3.96 -3.94
C PHE A 128 -9.63 -4.34 -5.16
N GLY A 129 -10.86 -4.80 -4.92
CA GLY A 129 -11.79 -5.19 -5.98
C GLY A 129 -12.82 -4.12 -6.35
N ALA A 130 -12.96 -3.06 -5.56
CA ALA A 130 -13.86 -1.95 -5.81
C ALA A 130 -13.32 -1.00 -6.90
N VAL A 131 -14.13 -0.01 -7.31
CA VAL A 131 -13.72 1.04 -8.26
C VAL A 131 -12.79 2.04 -7.57
N TYR A 132 -11.61 1.56 -7.22
CA TYR A 132 -10.61 2.27 -6.42
C TYR A 132 -9.19 1.99 -6.93
N THR A 133 -8.26 2.84 -6.52
CA THR A 133 -6.85 2.74 -6.95
C THR A 133 -6.06 1.63 -6.29
N GLU A 134 -6.57 1.02 -5.22
CA GLU A 134 -5.84 0.13 -4.32
C GLU A 134 -5.25 -1.08 -5.04
N GLY A 135 -6.01 -1.72 -5.93
CA GLY A 135 -5.55 -2.88 -6.69
C GLY A 135 -4.39 -2.55 -7.63
N LEU A 136 -4.53 -1.46 -8.40
CA LEU A 136 -3.49 -0.97 -9.30
C LEU A 136 -2.25 -0.52 -8.51
N PHE A 137 -2.45 0.25 -7.45
CA PHE A 137 -1.36 0.79 -6.63
C PHE A 137 -0.57 -0.34 -5.95
N PHE A 138 -1.26 -1.35 -5.41
CA PHE A 138 -0.64 -2.54 -4.84
C PHE A 138 0.25 -3.27 -5.86
N PHE A 139 -0.28 -3.53 -7.07
CA PHE A 139 0.48 -4.14 -8.16
C PHE A 139 1.75 -3.36 -8.49
N LEU A 140 1.64 -2.04 -8.62
CA LEU A 140 2.76 -1.17 -8.98
C LEU A 140 3.81 -1.12 -7.86
N CYS A 141 3.39 -1.00 -6.60
CA CYS A 141 4.32 -1.00 -5.46
C CYS A 141 5.05 -2.33 -5.33
N ILE A 142 4.33 -3.45 -5.36
CA ILE A 142 4.94 -4.78 -5.26
C ILE A 142 5.82 -5.08 -6.47
N GLY A 143 5.39 -4.69 -7.67
CA GLY A 143 6.19 -4.82 -8.89
C GLY A 143 7.51 -4.06 -8.79
N SER A 144 7.45 -2.81 -8.32
CA SER A 144 8.65 -1.99 -8.08
C SER A 144 9.62 -2.67 -7.11
N LEU A 145 9.14 -3.12 -5.95
CA LEU A 145 9.95 -3.81 -4.94
C LEU A 145 10.51 -5.14 -5.45
N TYR A 146 9.72 -5.92 -6.18
CA TYR A 146 10.14 -7.20 -6.76
C TYR A 146 11.26 -7.01 -7.79
N PHE A 147 11.10 -6.08 -8.74
CA PHE A 147 12.11 -5.82 -9.75
C PHE A 147 13.35 -5.15 -9.16
N LEU A 148 13.21 -4.31 -8.13
CA LEU A 148 14.34 -3.76 -7.38
C LEU A 148 15.20 -4.89 -6.77
N LYS A 149 14.54 -5.89 -6.16
CA LYS A 149 15.19 -7.07 -5.62
C LYS A 149 15.85 -7.93 -6.70
N LYS A 150 15.23 -8.06 -7.86
CA LYS A 150 15.80 -8.74 -9.04
C LYS A 150 16.92 -7.94 -9.72
N LYS A 151 17.27 -6.74 -9.20
CA LYS A 151 18.28 -5.82 -9.75
C LYS A 151 17.94 -5.33 -11.17
N ASN A 152 16.68 -5.44 -11.58
CA ASN A 152 16.18 -4.83 -12.80
C ASN A 152 15.68 -3.40 -12.48
N TYR A 153 16.63 -2.45 -12.43
CA TYR A 153 16.36 -1.08 -11.98
C TYR A 153 15.43 -0.32 -12.90
N TRP A 154 15.47 -0.63 -14.22
CA TRP A 154 14.61 0.03 -15.19
C TRP A 154 13.14 -0.29 -14.93
N LEU A 155 12.79 -1.58 -14.85
CA LEU A 155 11.42 -1.98 -14.52
C LEU A 155 11.02 -1.50 -13.12
N ALA A 156 11.91 -1.62 -12.13
CA ALA A 156 11.63 -1.13 -10.78
C ALA A 156 11.29 0.37 -10.81
N GLY A 157 12.06 1.19 -11.53
CA GLY A 157 11.86 2.62 -11.68
C GLY A 157 10.56 2.96 -12.42
N LEU A 158 10.25 2.23 -13.51
CA LEU A 158 9.01 2.40 -14.25
C LEU A 158 7.78 2.14 -13.35
N PHE A 159 7.77 1.02 -12.64
CA PHE A 159 6.69 0.70 -11.70
C PHE A 159 6.57 1.73 -10.58
N ALA A 160 7.71 2.24 -10.06
CA ALA A 160 7.70 3.28 -9.02
C ALA A 160 7.15 4.61 -9.55
N ALA A 161 7.53 5.03 -10.75
CA ALA A 161 6.99 6.23 -11.40
C ALA A 161 5.48 6.12 -11.64
N LEU A 162 5.01 4.98 -12.13
CA LEU A 162 3.58 4.73 -12.31
C LEU A 162 2.83 4.68 -10.98
N SER A 163 3.44 4.14 -9.90
CA SER A 163 2.79 4.14 -8.59
C SER A 163 2.57 5.54 -8.05
N SER A 164 3.52 6.46 -8.22
CA SER A 164 3.38 7.86 -7.81
C SER A 164 2.41 8.66 -8.70
N ALA A 165 2.19 8.23 -9.95
CA ALA A 165 1.13 8.76 -10.80
C ALA A 165 -0.27 8.20 -10.44
N THR A 166 -0.33 7.17 -9.59
CA THR A 166 -1.58 6.58 -9.08
C THR A 166 -1.99 7.16 -7.74
N ARG A 167 -1.02 7.34 -6.83
CA ARG A 167 -1.22 7.90 -5.48
C ARG A 167 0.06 8.58 -4.99
N LEU A 168 -0.12 9.66 -4.21
CA LEU A 168 0.99 10.38 -3.59
C LEU A 168 1.97 9.45 -2.84
N MET A 169 1.43 8.43 -2.16
CA MET A 169 2.22 7.47 -1.37
C MET A 169 3.27 6.72 -2.19
N GLY A 170 3.12 6.63 -3.51
CA GLY A 170 4.12 6.03 -4.40
C GLY A 170 5.49 6.70 -4.37
N ILE A 171 5.57 7.98 -3.99
CA ILE A 171 6.84 8.71 -3.83
C ILE A 171 7.75 8.02 -2.81
N PHE A 172 7.17 7.44 -1.76
CA PHE A 172 7.94 6.85 -0.65
C PHE A 172 8.64 5.54 -1.03
N LEU A 173 8.43 5.02 -2.25
CA LEU A 173 9.30 3.99 -2.83
C LEU A 173 10.75 4.49 -3.00
N ILE A 174 11.00 5.78 -2.89
CA ILE A 174 12.37 6.32 -2.82
C ILE A 174 13.17 5.70 -1.67
N ILE A 175 12.52 5.32 -0.56
CA ILE A 175 13.18 4.74 0.62
C ILE A 175 13.75 3.34 0.32
N PRO A 176 12.98 2.36 -0.20
CA PRO A 176 13.54 1.09 -0.65
C PRO A 176 14.65 1.25 -1.69
N PHE A 177 14.50 2.17 -2.63
CA PHE A 177 15.53 2.44 -3.63
C PHE A 177 16.82 2.95 -2.99
N PHE A 178 16.73 3.95 -2.12
CA PHE A 178 17.87 4.53 -1.42
C PHE A 178 18.59 3.50 -0.53
N LEU A 179 17.85 2.78 0.32
CA LEU A 179 18.42 1.76 1.21
C LEU A 179 19.03 0.59 0.43
N SER A 180 18.45 0.21 -0.71
CA SER A 180 19.03 -0.78 -1.62
C SER A 180 20.42 -0.33 -2.16
N GLN A 181 20.61 0.97 -2.40
CA GLN A 181 21.89 1.49 -2.85
C GLN A 181 22.94 1.50 -1.73
N ILE A 182 22.55 1.95 -0.53
CA ILE A 182 23.45 1.94 0.66
C ILE A 182 23.95 0.52 0.93
N SER A 183 23.10 -0.48 0.87
CA SER A 183 23.48 -1.88 1.11
C SER A 183 24.55 -2.37 0.12
N LYS A 184 24.53 -1.89 -1.13
CA LYS A 184 25.51 -2.25 -2.16
C LYS A 184 26.84 -1.53 -2.01
N VAL A 185 26.80 -0.23 -1.68
CA VAL A 185 28.03 0.55 -1.45
C VAL A 185 28.83 -0.06 -0.29
N LYS A 186 28.19 -0.54 0.77
CA LYS A 186 28.84 -1.24 1.87
C LYS A 186 29.38 -2.63 1.50
N SER A 187 28.85 -3.28 0.47
CA SER A 187 29.27 -4.63 0.06
C SER A 187 30.39 -4.64 -1.01
N GLN A 188 30.58 -3.54 -1.73
CA GLN A 188 31.59 -3.42 -2.77
C GLN A 188 32.69 -2.44 -2.32
N LYS A 189 33.93 -2.92 -2.19
CA LYS A 189 35.14 -2.07 -2.15
C LYS A 189 35.09 -1.16 -3.39
N LEU A 190 35.08 0.14 -3.17
CA LEU A 190 35.02 1.25 -4.12
C LEU A 190 35.71 0.96 -5.47
N LYS A 191 35.00 0.50 -6.46
CA LYS A 191 35.44 0.53 -7.86
C LYS A 191 34.37 1.21 -8.73
N SER A 192 34.70 2.43 -9.14
CA SER A 192 34.10 3.33 -10.12
C SER A 192 32.94 4.26 -9.65
N LYS A 193 33.29 5.55 -9.50
CA LYS A 193 32.40 6.71 -9.32
C LYS A 193 31.28 6.80 -10.37
N ILE A 194 31.54 6.42 -11.63
CA ILE A 194 30.61 6.55 -12.75
C ILE A 194 29.45 5.55 -12.67
N LYS A 195 29.69 4.33 -12.17
CA LYS A 195 28.63 3.34 -11.98
C LYS A 195 27.70 3.71 -10.83
N SER A 196 28.21 4.43 -9.85
CA SER A 196 27.45 5.00 -8.73
C SER A 196 26.45 6.07 -9.19
N LEU A 197 26.84 6.96 -10.10
CA LEU A 197 26.00 8.07 -10.56
C LEU A 197 24.79 7.59 -11.38
N LYS A 198 25.01 6.65 -12.33
CA LYS A 198 23.90 6.02 -13.09
C LYS A 198 22.94 5.24 -12.19
N MET A 199 23.45 4.66 -11.11
CA MET A 199 22.65 3.92 -10.17
C MET A 199 21.84 4.84 -9.25
N PHE A 200 22.33 6.07 -8.99
CA PHE A 200 21.64 7.06 -8.17
C PHE A 200 20.45 7.70 -8.90
N SER A 201 20.50 7.82 -10.22
CA SER A 201 19.39 8.39 -11.01
C SER A 201 18.10 7.57 -10.89
N PHE A 202 18.19 6.24 -10.70
CA PHE A 202 17.01 5.42 -10.49
C PHE A 202 16.34 5.62 -9.12
N VAL A 203 17.06 6.16 -8.12
CA VAL A 203 16.48 6.47 -6.81
C VAL A 203 15.40 7.54 -6.91
N LEU A 204 15.52 8.45 -7.88
CA LEU A 204 14.56 9.54 -8.09
C LEU A 204 13.36 9.13 -8.96
N SER A 205 13.37 7.91 -9.53
CA SER A 205 12.27 7.47 -10.40
C SER A 205 10.87 7.52 -9.76
N PRO A 206 10.69 7.29 -8.44
CA PRO A 206 9.37 7.48 -7.82
C PRO A 206 8.85 8.91 -7.89
N LEU A 207 9.71 9.91 -8.09
CA LEU A 207 9.30 11.31 -8.22
C LEU A 207 8.78 11.65 -9.60
N ILE A 208 9.05 10.84 -10.63
CA ILE A 208 8.73 11.17 -12.03
C ILE A 208 7.22 11.29 -12.23
N GLY A 209 6.44 10.27 -11.83
CA GLY A 209 4.98 10.29 -12.02
C GLY A 209 4.31 11.42 -11.24
N PHE A 210 4.75 11.65 -10.02
CA PHE A 210 4.31 12.78 -9.20
C PHE A 210 4.68 14.12 -9.85
N GLY A 211 5.93 14.28 -10.32
CA GLY A 211 6.40 15.50 -10.97
C GLY A 211 5.63 15.82 -12.25
N VAL A 212 5.33 14.80 -13.06
CA VAL A 212 4.49 14.95 -14.27
C VAL A 212 3.10 15.46 -13.88
N TYR A 213 2.51 14.92 -12.80
CA TYR A 213 1.21 15.38 -12.33
C TYR A 213 1.26 16.82 -11.80
N CYS A 214 2.28 17.18 -11.01
CA CYS A 214 2.48 18.56 -10.55
C CYS A 214 2.67 19.56 -11.73
N LEU A 215 3.40 19.16 -12.76
CA LEU A 215 3.56 19.97 -13.97
C LEU A 215 2.23 20.15 -14.73
N TYR A 216 1.41 19.10 -14.80
CA TYR A 216 0.08 19.19 -15.37
C TYR A 216 -0.78 20.19 -14.58
N LEU A 217 -0.82 20.10 -13.25
CA LEU A 217 -1.59 21.01 -12.39
C LEU A 217 -1.09 22.45 -12.52
N TRP A 218 0.23 22.66 -12.57
CA TRP A 218 0.79 23.99 -12.76
C TRP A 218 0.33 24.61 -14.08
N LYS A 219 0.31 23.83 -15.17
CA LYS A 219 -0.13 24.33 -16.50
C LYS A 219 -1.64 24.56 -16.59
N THR A 220 -2.46 23.78 -15.89
CA THR A 220 -3.93 23.82 -16.04
C THR A 220 -4.62 24.68 -14.98
N VAL A 221 -4.09 24.70 -13.76
CA VAL A 221 -4.70 25.39 -12.60
C VAL A 221 -3.80 26.50 -12.07
N GLY A 222 -2.51 26.55 -12.47
CA GLY A 222 -1.54 27.53 -11.96
C GLY A 222 -0.90 27.15 -10.62
N ASP A 223 -1.29 26.02 -10.01
CA ASP A 223 -0.81 25.57 -8.72
C ASP A 223 -0.38 24.08 -8.76
N PRO A 224 0.92 23.77 -8.66
CA PRO A 224 1.42 22.40 -8.74
C PRO A 224 1.00 21.52 -7.55
N LEU A 225 0.59 22.10 -6.41
CA LEU A 225 0.15 21.41 -5.21
C LEU A 225 -1.36 21.50 -4.98
N PHE A 226 -2.12 21.85 -6.00
CA PHE A 226 -3.58 22.01 -5.92
C PHE A 226 -4.27 20.76 -5.39
N PHE A 227 -3.81 19.55 -5.74
CA PHE A 227 -4.33 18.30 -5.21
C PHE A 227 -4.32 18.22 -3.68
N PHE A 228 -3.38 18.89 -3.02
CA PHE A 228 -3.28 18.93 -1.57
C PHE A 228 -4.22 20.01 -0.97
N ARG A 229 -4.30 21.16 -1.61
CA ARG A 229 -5.13 22.30 -1.13
C ARG A 229 -6.63 22.00 -1.18
N VAL A 230 -7.07 21.12 -2.07
CA VAL A 230 -8.49 20.73 -2.19
C VAL A 230 -8.91 19.62 -1.22
N GLN A 231 -7.99 19.01 -0.46
CA GLN A 231 -8.32 17.93 0.47
C GLN A 231 -9.42 18.29 1.49
N PRO A 232 -9.48 19.50 2.09
CA PRO A 232 -10.55 19.84 3.04
C PRO A 232 -11.94 19.82 2.43
N VAL A 233 -12.08 20.01 1.12
CA VAL A 233 -13.38 20.01 0.42
C VAL A 233 -14.06 18.61 0.48
N PHE A 234 -13.25 17.54 0.58
CA PHE A 234 -13.77 16.18 0.67
C PHE A 234 -14.21 15.77 2.09
N GLY A 235 -14.25 16.71 3.04
CA GLY A 235 -14.77 16.47 4.38
C GLY A 235 -13.82 15.73 5.32
N ALA A 236 -14.39 14.97 6.26
CA ALA A 236 -13.67 14.24 7.31
C ALA A 236 -12.80 15.14 8.21
N ASN A 237 -13.09 16.45 8.30
CA ASN A 237 -12.34 17.46 9.09
C ASN A 237 -10.84 17.47 8.79
N ARG A 238 -10.47 17.17 7.53
CA ARG A 238 -9.08 17.19 7.08
C ARG A 238 -8.54 18.62 7.10
N SER A 239 -7.33 18.75 7.62
CA SER A 239 -6.61 20.03 7.69
C SER A 239 -5.46 20.04 6.68
N THR A 240 -5.19 21.20 6.10
CA THR A 240 -3.94 21.46 5.36
C THR A 240 -2.77 21.76 6.30
N ASN A 241 -3.04 22.10 7.57
CA ASN A 241 -2.01 22.26 8.59
C ASN A 241 -1.61 20.88 9.12
N LEU A 242 -0.31 20.72 9.40
CA LEU A 242 0.24 19.52 9.96
C LEU A 242 -0.24 19.32 11.40
N ILE A 243 -0.94 18.21 11.66
CA ILE A 243 -1.44 17.84 12.98
C ILE A 243 -0.70 16.60 13.45
N LEU A 244 -0.04 16.70 14.61
CA LEU A 244 0.77 15.61 15.15
C LEU A 244 -0.12 14.48 15.70
N LEU A 245 0.40 13.26 15.64
CA LEU A 245 -0.32 12.05 16.04
C LEU A 245 -0.94 12.10 17.45
N PRO A 246 -0.28 12.63 18.52
CA PRO A 246 -0.91 12.76 19.84
C PRO A 246 -2.20 13.58 19.81
N GLN A 247 -2.25 14.65 19.00
CA GLN A 247 -3.46 15.46 18.82
C GLN A 247 -4.58 14.69 18.13
N VAL A 248 -4.25 13.83 17.16
CA VAL A 248 -5.24 12.99 16.49
C VAL A 248 -5.84 12.00 17.49
N TYR A 249 -5.02 11.34 18.29
CA TYR A 249 -5.51 10.45 19.37
C TYR A 249 -6.42 11.20 20.35
N PHE A 250 -6.02 12.40 20.78
CA PHE A 250 -6.84 13.23 21.67
C PHE A 250 -8.22 13.54 21.07
N ARG A 251 -8.27 13.86 19.77
CA ARG A 251 -9.55 14.10 19.05
C ARG A 251 -10.47 12.88 19.08
N TYR A 252 -9.92 11.67 18.83
CA TYR A 252 -10.71 10.44 18.86
C TYR A 252 -11.15 10.07 20.27
N LEU A 253 -10.29 10.23 21.29
CA LEU A 253 -10.69 10.05 22.69
C LEU A 253 -11.82 11.02 23.05
N LYS A 254 -11.74 12.30 22.63
CA LYS A 254 -12.82 13.25 22.85
C LYS A 254 -14.13 12.76 22.21
N ILE A 255 -14.12 12.26 20.97
CA ILE A 255 -15.31 11.68 20.32
C ILE A 255 -15.88 10.56 21.18
N PHE A 256 -15.06 9.66 21.72
CA PHE A 256 -15.54 8.52 22.52
C PHE A 256 -16.23 8.92 23.83
N PHE A 257 -15.85 10.05 24.40
CA PHE A 257 -16.46 10.55 25.65
C PHE A 257 -17.60 11.56 25.43
N THR A 258 -17.72 12.16 24.25
CA THR A 258 -18.66 13.27 24.03
C THR A 258 -19.68 13.06 22.91
N ALA A 259 -19.42 12.13 21.98
CA ALA A 259 -20.31 11.92 20.85
C ALA A 259 -21.43 10.94 21.17
N ASN A 260 -22.58 11.13 20.50
CA ASN A 260 -23.68 10.18 20.57
C ASN A 260 -23.35 8.87 19.87
N TRP A 261 -23.88 7.77 20.39
CA TRP A 261 -23.72 6.43 19.83
C TRP A 261 -24.54 6.29 18.54
N ASN A 262 -23.86 6.55 17.42
CA ASN A 262 -24.42 6.44 16.07
C ASN A 262 -23.45 5.69 15.16
N PHE A 263 -23.80 5.57 13.87
CA PHE A 263 -22.93 4.90 12.89
C PHE A 263 -21.55 5.57 12.78
N GLN A 264 -21.45 6.90 12.84
CA GLN A 264 -20.18 7.64 12.78
C GLN A 264 -19.28 7.32 13.98
N TYR A 265 -19.87 7.14 15.16
CA TYR A 265 -19.17 6.70 16.36
C TYR A 265 -18.55 5.30 16.17
N PHE A 266 -19.34 4.36 15.60
CA PHE A 266 -18.87 3.01 15.29
C PHE A 266 -17.70 3.02 14.28
N VAL A 267 -17.80 3.82 13.22
CA VAL A 267 -16.72 3.99 12.24
C VAL A 267 -15.47 4.55 12.91
N SER A 268 -15.60 5.58 13.76
CA SER A 268 -14.47 6.17 14.49
C SER A 268 -13.77 5.16 15.42
N LEU A 269 -14.52 4.26 16.06
CA LEU A 269 -13.95 3.16 16.85
C LEU A 269 -13.10 2.23 15.96
N ILE A 270 -13.63 1.81 14.82
CA ILE A 270 -12.93 0.92 13.89
C ILE A 270 -11.65 1.58 13.37
N GLU A 271 -11.72 2.83 12.94
CA GLU A 271 -10.57 3.61 12.47
C GLU A 271 -9.46 3.67 13.54
N PHE A 272 -9.85 3.99 14.78
CA PHE A 272 -8.93 4.08 15.91
C PHE A 272 -8.25 2.74 16.23
N PHE A 273 -9.04 1.66 16.33
CA PHE A 273 -8.51 0.35 16.68
C PHE A 273 -7.65 -0.25 15.56
N ILE A 274 -8.08 -0.13 14.30
CA ILE A 274 -7.28 -0.61 13.17
C ILE A 274 -5.97 0.17 13.07
N PHE A 275 -6.01 1.51 13.17
CA PHE A 275 -4.79 2.30 13.16
C PHE A 275 -3.84 1.88 14.29
N THR A 276 -4.34 1.82 15.52
CA THR A 276 -3.53 1.49 16.70
C THR A 276 -2.92 0.11 16.60
N PHE A 277 -3.71 -0.89 16.16
CA PHE A 277 -3.22 -2.25 15.95
C PHE A 277 -2.10 -2.29 14.90
N VAL A 278 -2.33 -1.71 13.73
CA VAL A 278 -1.34 -1.70 12.64
C VAL A 278 -0.09 -0.93 13.07
N PHE A 279 -0.24 0.19 13.73
CA PHE A 279 0.85 1.03 14.22
C PHE A 279 1.74 0.26 15.22
N ILE A 280 1.13 -0.42 16.20
CA ILE A 280 1.87 -1.26 17.17
C ILE A 280 2.63 -2.37 16.46
N VAL A 281 1.99 -3.09 15.54
CA VAL A 281 2.65 -4.18 14.82
C VAL A 281 3.83 -3.67 13.97
N LEU A 282 3.70 -2.51 13.32
CA LEU A 282 4.79 -1.92 12.55
C LEU A 282 5.96 -1.48 13.45
N ILE A 283 5.68 -0.94 14.64
CA ILE A 283 6.73 -0.65 15.65
C ILE A 283 7.43 -1.94 16.07
N LEU A 284 6.68 -2.98 16.39
CA LEU A 284 7.26 -4.28 16.78
C LEU A 284 8.13 -4.88 15.67
N ASP A 285 7.72 -4.75 14.40
CA ASP A 285 8.52 -5.18 13.25
C ASP A 285 9.83 -4.38 13.14
N LEU A 286 9.78 -3.06 13.28
CA LEU A 286 10.96 -2.21 13.29
C LEU A 286 11.91 -2.54 14.46
N LEU A 287 11.38 -2.70 15.68
CA LEU A 287 12.17 -3.07 16.86
C LEU A 287 12.82 -4.45 16.68
N LYS A 288 12.11 -5.44 16.11
CA LYS A 288 12.67 -6.74 15.79
C LYS A 288 13.86 -6.63 14.83
N ILE A 289 13.76 -5.79 13.79
CA ILE A 289 14.84 -5.57 12.82
C ILE A 289 16.06 -4.93 13.49
N VAL A 290 15.84 -3.91 14.33
CA VAL A 290 16.91 -3.17 15.03
C VAL A 290 17.59 -4.05 16.07
N LYS A 291 16.84 -4.79 16.89
CA LYS A 291 17.37 -5.69 17.94
C LYS A 291 18.21 -6.84 17.39
N PHE A 292 17.91 -7.33 16.17
CA PHE A 292 18.70 -8.33 15.47
C PHE A 292 20.05 -7.79 14.94
N SER A 293 20.28 -6.48 15.07
CA SER A 293 21.47 -5.76 14.61
C SER A 293 22.40 -5.40 15.78
N GLU A 294 22.82 -6.40 16.57
CA GLU A 294 23.62 -6.22 17.81
C GLU A 294 24.94 -5.44 17.69
N ASN A 295 25.34 -5.02 16.49
CA ASN A 295 26.56 -4.24 16.26
C ASN A 295 26.43 -3.12 15.21
N TRP A 296 25.25 -2.51 15.04
CA TRP A 296 25.00 -1.45 14.03
C TRP A 296 25.42 -1.81 12.58
N LYS A 297 25.80 -3.05 12.33
CA LYS A 297 26.13 -3.61 11.01
C LYS A 297 24.94 -4.39 10.48
N LEU A 298 23.93 -3.66 9.97
CA LEU A 298 22.81 -4.28 9.27
C LEU A 298 23.33 -5.23 8.17
N LYS A 299 22.95 -6.51 8.24
CA LYS A 299 23.19 -7.48 7.17
C LYS A 299 22.35 -7.11 5.95
N ILE A 300 22.76 -7.47 4.75
CA ILE A 300 22.10 -7.08 3.48
C ILE A 300 20.59 -7.39 3.50
N GLY A 301 20.16 -8.56 3.98
CA GLY A 301 18.72 -8.90 4.09
C GLY A 301 17.94 -8.02 5.06
N ASN A 302 18.57 -7.43 6.08
CA ASN A 302 17.92 -6.54 7.02
C ASN A 302 17.61 -5.16 6.41
N TYR A 303 18.39 -4.68 5.41
CA TYR A 303 18.09 -3.43 4.71
C TYR A 303 16.81 -3.53 3.90
N GLU A 304 16.54 -4.66 3.25
CA GLU A 304 15.29 -4.85 2.50
C GLU A 304 14.08 -4.90 3.42
N ARG A 305 14.18 -5.64 4.55
CA ARG A 305 13.10 -5.68 5.54
C ARG A 305 12.87 -4.31 6.16
N LEU A 306 13.95 -3.61 6.53
CA LEU A 306 13.87 -2.25 7.06
C LEU A 306 13.19 -1.29 6.07
N SER A 307 13.58 -1.35 4.79
CA SER A 307 13.00 -0.48 3.77
C SER A 307 11.51 -0.71 3.59
N LEU A 308 11.06 -1.98 3.64
CA LEU A 308 9.67 -2.34 3.56
C LEU A 308 8.88 -1.86 4.78
N SER A 309 9.44 -2.03 5.99
CA SER A 309 8.82 -1.57 7.23
C SER A 309 8.73 -0.04 7.28
N MET A 310 9.76 0.68 6.84
CA MET A 310 9.73 2.14 6.74
C MET A 310 8.70 2.62 5.71
N PHE A 311 8.64 2.00 4.54
CA PHE A 311 7.62 2.30 3.52
C PHE A 311 6.21 2.08 4.09
N SER A 312 5.96 0.94 4.74
CA SER A 312 4.68 0.61 5.36
C SER A 312 4.30 1.61 6.46
N PHE A 313 5.27 1.99 7.29
CA PHE A 313 5.08 2.93 8.39
C PHE A 313 4.69 4.33 7.89
N ILE A 314 5.37 4.82 6.85
CA ILE A 314 5.06 6.14 6.26
C ILE A 314 3.70 6.13 5.57
N ASN A 315 3.35 5.05 4.86
CA ASN A 315 2.02 4.91 4.25
C ASN A 315 0.89 4.95 5.29
N LEU A 316 1.13 4.44 6.50
CA LEU A 316 0.16 4.50 7.58
C LEU A 316 0.12 5.88 8.24
N LEU A 317 1.29 6.49 8.52
CA LEU A 317 1.39 7.72 9.32
C LEU A 317 1.03 8.99 8.53
N LEU A 318 1.48 9.10 7.28
CA LEU A 318 1.37 10.36 6.55
C LEU A 318 -0.09 10.85 6.44
N PRO A 319 -1.08 10.00 6.13
CA PRO A 319 -2.47 10.43 6.06
C PRO A 319 -3.00 10.96 7.41
N THR A 320 -2.51 10.45 8.55
CA THR A 320 -2.96 10.90 9.88
C THR A 320 -2.55 12.35 10.19
N LEU A 321 -1.51 12.85 9.52
CA LEU A 321 -1.04 14.22 9.71
C LEU A 321 -2.04 15.28 9.22
N THR A 322 -3.10 14.88 8.52
CA THR A 322 -4.26 15.74 8.22
C THR A 322 -5.21 15.91 9.39
N GLY A 323 -4.96 15.22 10.51
CA GLY A 323 -5.68 15.40 11.78
C GLY A 323 -6.84 14.44 12.02
N THR A 324 -6.94 13.36 11.25
CA THR A 324 -7.99 12.34 11.35
C THR A 324 -7.45 10.93 11.06
N PHE A 325 -8.11 9.89 11.60
CA PHE A 325 -7.92 8.50 11.19
C PHE A 325 -8.88 8.08 10.07
N SER A 326 -9.68 8.99 9.55
CA SER A 326 -10.58 8.70 8.44
C SER A 326 -9.82 8.14 7.24
N SER A 327 -10.35 7.09 6.66
CA SER A 327 -9.74 6.30 5.57
C SER A 327 -8.44 5.56 5.91
N ILE A 328 -7.97 5.61 7.16
CA ILE A 328 -6.75 4.87 7.58
C ILE A 328 -6.92 3.35 7.41
N PRO A 329 -8.06 2.71 7.70
CA PRO A 329 -8.23 1.29 7.44
C PRO A 329 -7.92 0.91 5.99
N ARG A 330 -8.24 1.77 5.04
CA ARG A 330 -7.93 1.59 3.62
C ARG A 330 -6.44 1.80 3.30
N TYR A 331 -5.82 2.84 3.88
CA TYR A 331 -4.38 3.07 3.71
C TYR A 331 -3.53 1.95 4.34
N ALA A 332 -4.00 1.34 5.42
CA ALA A 332 -3.33 0.22 6.08
C ALA A 332 -3.14 -1.01 5.17
N LEU A 333 -3.92 -1.16 4.10
CA LEU A 333 -3.72 -2.18 3.05
C LEU A 333 -2.32 -2.14 2.42
N MET A 334 -1.68 -0.96 2.40
CA MET A 334 -0.32 -0.79 1.88
C MET A 334 0.77 -0.96 2.95
N SER A 335 0.40 -1.31 4.18
CA SER A 335 1.33 -1.68 5.24
C SER A 335 1.84 -3.11 5.04
N ILE A 336 2.59 -3.34 3.97
CA ILE A 336 3.00 -4.67 3.49
C ILE A 336 3.76 -5.45 4.57
N SER A 337 4.60 -4.77 5.38
CA SER A 337 5.35 -5.42 6.46
C SER A 337 4.46 -5.96 7.59
N LEU A 338 3.25 -5.39 7.79
CA LEU A 338 2.24 -5.92 8.70
C LEU A 338 1.92 -7.39 8.37
N PHE A 339 1.59 -7.66 7.10
CA PHE A 339 1.18 -8.99 6.67
C PHE A 339 2.32 -10.01 6.76
N LEU A 340 3.56 -9.56 6.49
CA LEU A 340 4.74 -10.39 6.70
C LEU A 340 4.92 -10.72 8.18
N PHE A 341 4.85 -9.71 9.05
CA PHE A 341 5.03 -9.89 10.48
C PHE A 341 4.01 -10.87 11.06
N LEU A 342 2.73 -10.69 10.72
CA LEU A 342 1.65 -11.59 11.14
C LEU A 342 1.84 -13.01 10.59
N GLY A 343 2.26 -13.14 9.32
CA GLY A 343 2.57 -14.42 8.69
C GLY A 343 3.73 -15.17 9.35
N GLU A 344 4.72 -14.45 9.92
CA GLU A 344 5.88 -15.01 10.62
C GLU A 344 5.63 -15.38 12.10
N MET A 345 4.48 -15.03 12.67
CA MET A 345 4.15 -15.36 14.06
C MET A 345 4.20 -16.87 14.26
N LYS A 346 4.73 -17.34 15.40
CA LYS A 346 4.88 -18.77 15.68
C LYS A 346 3.57 -19.39 16.21
N ASN A 347 2.79 -18.64 16.98
CA ASN A 347 1.59 -19.15 17.62
C ASN A 347 0.44 -19.26 16.63
N LYS A 348 0.05 -20.49 16.28
CA LYS A 348 -1.03 -20.81 15.34
C LYS A 348 -2.40 -20.32 15.84
N TYR A 349 -2.65 -20.42 17.15
CA TYR A 349 -3.93 -20.00 17.70
C TYR A 349 -4.12 -18.50 17.64
N VAL A 350 -3.06 -17.72 17.90
CA VAL A 350 -3.09 -16.26 17.74
C VAL A 350 -3.29 -15.86 16.26
N LYS A 351 -2.61 -16.53 15.34
CA LYS A 351 -2.84 -16.32 13.89
C LYS A 351 -4.30 -16.55 13.52
N MET A 352 -4.86 -17.69 13.97
CA MET A 352 -6.25 -18.06 13.67
C MET A 352 -7.22 -17.03 14.27
N GLY A 353 -7.02 -16.62 15.52
CA GLY A 353 -7.84 -15.60 16.17
C GLY A 353 -7.84 -14.28 15.42
N ILE A 354 -6.67 -13.80 14.98
CA ILE A 354 -6.57 -12.58 14.18
C ILE A 354 -7.26 -12.75 12.80
N ALA A 355 -7.09 -13.90 12.15
CA ALA A 355 -7.71 -14.19 10.86
C ALA A 355 -9.25 -14.20 10.95
N VAL A 356 -9.79 -14.82 11.99
CA VAL A 356 -11.25 -14.84 12.26
C VAL A 356 -11.76 -13.41 12.53
N LEU A 357 -11.05 -12.65 13.37
CA LEU A 357 -11.43 -11.26 13.65
C LEU A 357 -11.42 -10.41 12.38
N PHE A 358 -10.37 -10.52 11.56
CA PHE A 358 -10.28 -9.81 10.28
C PHE A 358 -11.42 -10.18 9.35
N PHE A 359 -11.74 -11.48 9.24
CA PHE A 359 -12.84 -11.96 8.42
C PHE A 359 -14.18 -11.41 8.87
N LEU A 360 -14.48 -11.43 10.18
CA LEU A 360 -15.72 -10.90 10.72
C LEU A 360 -15.85 -9.40 10.45
N LEU A 361 -14.79 -8.63 10.71
CA LEU A 361 -14.77 -7.20 10.41
C LEU A 361 -14.91 -6.94 8.91
N HIS A 362 -14.24 -7.74 8.06
CA HIS A 362 -14.34 -7.63 6.61
C HIS A 362 -15.78 -7.79 6.12
N VAL A 363 -16.49 -8.83 6.58
CA VAL A 363 -17.89 -9.07 6.21
C VAL A 363 -18.80 -7.92 6.65
N VAL A 364 -18.62 -7.45 7.88
CA VAL A 364 -19.42 -6.33 8.43
C VAL A 364 -19.17 -5.04 7.64
N LEU A 365 -17.90 -4.68 7.43
CA LEU A 365 -17.55 -3.44 6.71
C LEU A 365 -17.94 -3.48 5.23
N LEU A 366 -17.78 -4.64 4.57
CA LEU A 366 -18.25 -4.83 3.20
C LEU A 366 -19.77 -4.66 3.11
N GLY A 367 -20.53 -5.22 4.08
CA GLY A 367 -21.97 -5.08 4.15
C GLY A 367 -22.40 -3.60 4.25
N PHE A 368 -21.77 -2.82 5.12
CA PHE A 368 -22.01 -1.38 5.22
C PHE A 368 -21.59 -0.62 3.94
N PHE A 369 -20.44 -0.94 3.37
CA PHE A 369 -19.98 -0.30 2.14
C PHE A 369 -20.94 -0.50 0.97
N ILE A 370 -21.46 -1.72 0.78
CA ILE A 370 -22.44 -2.04 -0.28
C ILE A 370 -23.74 -1.26 -0.09
N GLN A 371 -24.15 -1.03 1.16
CA GLN A 371 -25.33 -0.24 1.49
C GLN A 371 -25.13 1.27 1.38
N GLY A 372 -23.92 1.74 1.03
CA GLY A 372 -23.63 3.15 0.87
C GLY A 372 -23.19 3.85 2.16
N TYR A 373 -22.76 3.12 3.18
CA TYR A 373 -22.15 3.69 4.37
C TYR A 373 -20.63 3.78 4.21
N PHE A 374 -20.08 4.94 4.53
CA PHE A 374 -18.61 5.13 4.46
C PHE A 374 -17.91 4.44 5.62
N VAL A 375 -16.99 3.52 5.32
CA VAL A 375 -16.30 2.65 6.30
C VAL A 375 -14.77 2.59 6.12
N GLY A 376 -14.18 3.50 5.34
CA GLY A 376 -12.74 3.41 5.14
C GLY A 376 -12.09 4.60 4.46
#